data_e5b03c9532ea6048238b89b0448c96c1
#
_entry.id   e5b03c9532ea6048238b89b0448c96c1
#
_cell.length_a   1.000
_cell.length_b   1.000
_cell.length_c   1.000
_cell.angle_alpha   90.00
_cell.angle_beta   90.00
_cell.angle_gamma   90.00
#
_symmetry.space_group_name_H-M   'P 1'
#
loop_
_entity.id
_entity.type
_entity.pdbx_description
1 polymer ?
#
loop_
_entity_poly.entity_id
_entity_poly.type
_entity_poly.pdbx_seq_one_letter_code
_entity_poly.pdbx_strand_id
1 'polypeptide(L)'
;MNRRNFTKATVLAGMGISKSSLLLNNTVIKTGYKYNLHYAPHIGMFKNHAGNDPIDQLNFMADLGFTAFEDNDIRMRDISLQEKMSSTMIKRGLNMGVFVAHKIYWKEPNLTSGDISSRKEFLDYINKAISVAKRVNAKWMTVVPGHLDLRQDISYQTANVIESLKQASNLLEPHGLVMVLEPLNFRDHPGLFLKESPQAYEICKSVNSPSCKILFDIYHQQIQEGNLIPNIENCWDEIEYFQIGDNPGRNEPTTGEINYNNVFKYIHNKGYNGILGMEHGNSNPGKKGELDVINAYQKVDKFL
;
A
#
# COMPACT_ATOMS: atom_id res chain seq x y z
N MET A 1 -1.32 9.22 70.01
CA MET A 1 -1.81 8.32 71.08
C MET A 1 -2.59 7.19 70.44
N ASN A 2 -1.99 6.02 70.54
CA ASN A 2 -2.44 4.70 70.97
C ASN A 2 -3.65 4.10 70.25
N ARG A 3 -3.39 3.07 69.50
CA ARG A 3 -3.19 1.62 69.80
C ARG A 3 -4.49 0.81 69.88
N ARG A 4 -4.57 -0.17 68.97
CA ARG A 4 -5.03 -1.57 69.13
C ARG A 4 -6.44 -1.85 69.66
N ASN A 5 -7.16 -2.66 68.89
CA ASN A 5 -7.52 -3.96 69.39
C ASN A 5 -7.84 -4.98 68.26
N PHE A 6 -7.24 -6.13 68.43
CA PHE A 6 -7.41 -7.41 67.72
C PHE A 6 -8.61 -8.13 68.34
N THR A 7 -9.47 -8.73 67.49
CA THR A 7 -10.27 -9.88 67.96
C THR A 7 -10.35 -10.93 66.85
N LYS A 8 -9.98 -12.14 67.28
CA LYS A 8 -10.04 -13.38 66.51
C LYS A 8 -11.48 -13.96 66.56
N ALA A 9 -11.89 -14.60 65.44
CA ALA A 9 -12.78 -15.78 65.49
C ALA A 9 -12.73 -16.43 64.08
N THR A 10 -12.12 -17.50 63.98
CA THR A 10 -12.54 -18.91 63.88
C THR A 10 -13.03 -19.34 62.49
N VAL A 11 -12.25 -20.25 61.94
CA VAL A 11 -12.37 -21.08 60.75
C VAL A 11 -13.71 -21.82 60.62
N LEU A 12 -14.29 -21.79 59.41
CA LEU A 12 -15.07 -22.92 58.87
C LEU A 12 -14.66 -23.15 57.42
N ALA A 13 -14.15 -24.36 57.20
CA ALA A 13 -13.76 -24.84 55.91
C ALA A 13 -14.96 -25.07 55.03
N GLY A 14 -14.97 -24.44 53.86
CA GLY A 14 -15.86 -24.78 52.76
C GLY A 14 -15.01 -24.89 51.51
N MET A 15 -14.78 -26.08 51.01
CA MET A 15 -14.17 -26.37 49.71
C MET A 15 -15.06 -25.79 48.61
N GLY A 16 -14.72 -24.58 48.16
CA GLY A 16 -15.22 -23.98 46.94
C GLY A 16 -14.11 -24.09 45.91
N ILE A 17 -14.24 -24.97 44.94
CA ILE A 17 -13.40 -25.01 43.75
C ILE A 17 -13.63 -23.72 43.02
N SER A 18 -12.72 -22.73 43.21
CA SER A 18 -12.68 -21.53 42.38
C SER A 18 -12.09 -21.95 41.04
N LYS A 19 -12.97 -22.16 40.06
CA LYS A 19 -12.58 -22.09 38.65
C LYS A 19 -12.07 -20.66 38.40
N SER A 20 -10.76 -20.44 38.55
CA SER A 20 -10.09 -19.29 37.93
C SER A 20 -10.20 -19.49 36.42
N SER A 21 -11.25 -18.90 35.85
CA SER A 21 -11.33 -18.69 34.42
C SER A 21 -10.21 -17.73 34.07
N LEU A 22 -9.07 -18.25 33.63
CA LEU A 22 -8.16 -17.53 32.75
C LEU A 22 -8.99 -17.18 31.51
N LEU A 23 -9.49 -15.96 31.50
CA LEU A 23 -9.98 -15.30 30.29
C LEU A 23 -8.75 -15.04 29.42
N LEU A 24 -8.28 -16.05 28.72
CA LEU A 24 -7.58 -15.89 27.48
C LEU A 24 -8.57 -15.16 26.57
N ASN A 25 -8.30 -13.88 26.28
CA ASN A 25 -8.96 -13.13 25.22
C ASN A 25 -8.69 -13.84 23.90
N ASN A 26 -9.42 -14.89 23.61
CA ASN A 26 -9.57 -15.42 22.26
C ASN A 26 -10.45 -14.43 21.50
N THR A 27 -9.83 -13.37 20.98
CA THR A 27 -10.47 -12.52 19.99
C THR A 27 -10.68 -13.40 18.76
N VAL A 28 -11.90 -13.86 18.56
CA VAL A 28 -12.27 -14.65 17.39
C VAL A 28 -12.18 -13.73 16.19
N ILE A 29 -11.23 -13.99 15.30
CA ILE A 29 -11.11 -13.26 14.04
C ILE A 29 -12.37 -13.57 13.23
N LYS A 30 -13.15 -12.52 12.89
CA LYS A 30 -14.29 -12.68 11.98
C LYS A 30 -13.76 -12.88 10.57
N THR A 31 -14.01 -14.04 10.00
CA THR A 31 -13.74 -14.34 8.59
C THR A 31 -14.88 -13.83 7.69
N GLY A 32 -14.57 -13.54 6.43
CA GLY A 32 -15.58 -13.18 5.43
C GLY A 32 -16.21 -11.80 5.62
N TYR A 33 -15.47 -10.83 6.18
CA TYR A 33 -15.94 -9.45 6.21
C TYR A 33 -16.10 -8.92 4.77
N LYS A 34 -17.17 -8.17 4.50
CA LYS A 34 -17.42 -7.57 3.19
C LYS A 34 -17.04 -6.09 3.25
N TYR A 35 -15.90 -5.77 2.67
CA TYR A 35 -15.43 -4.40 2.56
C TYR A 35 -16.15 -3.65 1.44
N ASN A 36 -16.32 -2.34 1.60
CA ASN A 36 -16.91 -1.45 0.60
C ASN A 36 -15.88 -1.00 -0.47
N LEU A 37 -14.60 -1.04 -0.14
CA LEU A 37 -13.48 -0.75 -1.04
C LEU A 37 -12.56 -1.98 -1.17
N HIS A 38 -11.75 -2.01 -2.23
CA HIS A 38 -10.83 -3.11 -2.49
C HIS A 38 -9.46 -2.84 -1.85
N TYR A 39 -9.36 -3.08 -0.55
CA TYR A 39 -8.10 -2.97 0.18
C TYR A 39 -7.17 -4.12 -0.18
N ALA A 40 -5.87 -3.82 -0.34
CA ALA A 40 -4.85 -4.78 -0.70
C ALA A 40 -3.74 -4.84 0.37
N PRO A 41 -3.81 -5.77 1.34
CA PRO A 41 -2.69 -6.02 2.26
C PRO A 41 -1.45 -6.46 1.50
N HIS A 42 -0.26 -6.09 1.99
CA HIS A 42 0.99 -6.57 1.42
C HIS A 42 1.45 -7.89 2.03
N ILE A 43 2.28 -8.64 1.31
CA ILE A 43 2.94 -9.84 1.82
C ILE A 43 3.80 -9.46 3.05
N GLY A 44 3.64 -10.22 4.14
CA GLY A 44 4.30 -9.97 5.42
C GLY A 44 3.44 -9.30 6.48
N MET A 45 2.36 -8.63 6.11
CA MET A 45 1.47 -7.91 7.04
C MET A 45 0.84 -8.83 8.09
N PHE A 46 0.51 -10.07 7.73
CA PHE A 46 -0.16 -11.06 8.59
C PHE A 46 0.69 -12.30 8.88
N LYS A 47 2.02 -12.18 8.84
CA LYS A 47 2.95 -13.31 9.01
C LYS A 47 2.84 -14.03 10.36
N ASN A 48 2.39 -13.36 11.42
CA ASN A 48 2.26 -13.97 12.74
C ASN A 48 1.02 -14.88 12.87
N HIS A 49 -0.03 -14.62 12.09
CA HIS A 49 -1.19 -15.51 11.98
C HIS A 49 -1.02 -16.55 10.88
N ALA A 50 -0.60 -16.12 9.70
CA ALA A 50 -0.56 -16.97 8.51
C ALA A 50 0.79 -17.67 8.26
N GLY A 51 1.86 -17.30 8.98
CA GLY A 51 3.20 -17.83 8.70
C GLY A 51 3.93 -17.03 7.61
N ASN A 52 5.11 -17.53 7.22
CA ASN A 52 5.98 -16.85 6.27
C ASN A 52 5.71 -17.24 4.80
N ASP A 53 4.99 -18.33 4.54
CA ASP A 53 4.67 -18.75 3.18
C ASP A 53 3.69 -17.74 2.54
N PRO A 54 4.04 -17.12 1.40
CA PRO A 54 3.13 -16.22 0.70
C PRO A 54 1.79 -16.85 0.34
N ILE A 55 1.76 -18.15 0.07
CA ILE A 55 0.51 -18.86 -0.27
C ILE A 55 -0.43 -18.92 0.93
N ASP A 56 0.09 -19.20 2.11
CA ASP A 56 -0.70 -19.21 3.35
C ASP A 56 -1.21 -17.80 3.69
N GLN A 57 -0.37 -16.77 3.46
CA GLN A 57 -0.76 -15.38 3.65
C GLN A 57 -1.87 -14.94 2.69
N LEU A 58 -1.80 -15.31 1.40
CA LEU A 58 -2.88 -15.05 0.44
C LEU A 58 -4.19 -15.73 0.85
N ASN A 59 -4.13 -16.99 1.31
CA ASN A 59 -5.30 -17.69 1.82
C ASN A 59 -5.91 -16.98 3.03
N PHE A 60 -5.07 -16.56 3.98
CA PHE A 60 -5.51 -15.84 5.17
C PHE A 60 -6.16 -14.49 4.83
N MET A 61 -5.55 -13.70 3.93
CA MET A 61 -6.13 -12.44 3.45
C MET A 61 -7.52 -12.65 2.83
N ALA A 62 -7.67 -13.66 1.98
CA ALA A 62 -8.96 -14.00 1.38
C ALA A 62 -10.00 -14.46 2.42
N ASP A 63 -9.59 -15.22 3.44
CA ASP A 63 -10.47 -15.64 4.55
C ASP A 63 -10.97 -14.44 5.37
N LEU A 64 -10.16 -13.37 5.48
CA LEU A 64 -10.54 -12.11 6.12
C LEU A 64 -11.52 -11.27 5.28
N GLY A 65 -11.71 -11.60 4.00
CA GLY A 65 -12.59 -10.89 3.09
C GLY A 65 -11.91 -9.85 2.22
N PHE A 66 -10.58 -9.76 2.23
CA PHE A 66 -9.86 -8.94 1.26
C PHE A 66 -10.00 -9.52 -0.14
N THR A 67 -10.13 -8.65 -1.14
CA THR A 67 -10.32 -9.00 -2.56
C THR A 67 -9.12 -8.67 -3.43
N ALA A 68 -8.07 -8.12 -2.81
CA ALA A 68 -6.81 -7.78 -3.47
C ALA A 68 -5.64 -7.97 -2.50
N PHE A 69 -4.43 -7.97 -3.03
CA PHE A 69 -3.21 -7.92 -2.24
C PHE A 69 -2.11 -7.18 -3.02
N GLU A 70 -1.06 -6.75 -2.34
CA GLU A 70 0.08 -6.03 -2.89
C GLU A 70 1.40 -6.76 -2.62
N ASP A 71 2.31 -6.73 -3.58
CA ASP A 71 3.66 -7.28 -3.40
C ASP A 71 4.67 -6.52 -4.27
N ASN A 72 5.26 -5.49 -3.71
CA ASN A 72 6.24 -4.64 -4.39
C ASN A 72 7.45 -5.43 -4.91
N ASP A 73 7.77 -6.57 -4.29
CA ASP A 73 8.92 -7.42 -4.59
C ASP A 73 8.60 -8.61 -5.50
N ILE A 74 7.36 -8.77 -5.99
CA ILE A 74 6.97 -9.97 -6.75
C ILE A 74 7.88 -10.22 -7.96
N ARG A 75 8.39 -9.16 -8.58
CA ARG A 75 9.35 -9.24 -9.69
C ARG A 75 10.65 -9.97 -9.31
N MET A 76 11.04 -9.91 -8.04
CA MET A 76 12.26 -10.50 -7.50
C MET A 76 12.06 -11.94 -7.00
N ARG A 77 10.81 -12.41 -6.93
CA ARG A 77 10.51 -13.80 -6.53
C ARG A 77 10.77 -14.76 -7.67
N ASP A 78 11.05 -16.01 -7.33
CA ASP A 78 11.21 -17.09 -8.33
C ASP A 78 9.95 -17.25 -9.16
N ILE A 79 10.11 -17.55 -10.46
CA ILE A 79 9.01 -17.72 -11.42
C ILE A 79 8.01 -18.75 -10.91
N SER A 80 8.48 -19.89 -10.39
CA SER A 80 7.60 -20.93 -9.85
C SER A 80 6.73 -20.45 -8.67
N LEU A 81 7.27 -19.55 -7.83
CA LEU A 81 6.49 -18.94 -6.74
C LEU A 81 5.48 -17.93 -7.29
N GLN A 82 5.87 -17.08 -8.26
CA GLN A 82 4.94 -16.17 -8.93
C GLN A 82 3.75 -16.93 -9.54
N GLU A 83 3.99 -18.07 -10.19
CA GLU A 83 2.93 -18.91 -10.77
C GLU A 83 2.02 -19.54 -9.70
N LYS A 84 2.59 -20.01 -8.58
CA LYS A 84 1.80 -20.52 -7.43
C LYS A 84 0.95 -19.41 -6.80
N MET A 85 1.50 -18.23 -6.61
CA MET A 85 0.76 -17.07 -6.11
C MET A 85 -0.38 -16.71 -7.07
N SER A 86 -0.11 -16.62 -8.37
CA SER A 86 -1.14 -16.37 -9.39
C SER A 86 -2.28 -17.39 -9.35
N SER A 87 -1.94 -18.68 -9.31
CA SER A 87 -2.94 -19.76 -9.21
C SER A 87 -3.78 -19.66 -7.95
N THR A 88 -3.15 -19.29 -6.82
CA THR A 88 -3.85 -19.10 -5.54
C THR A 88 -4.77 -17.90 -5.59
N MET A 89 -4.33 -16.77 -6.17
CA MET A 89 -5.16 -15.58 -6.37
C MET A 89 -6.42 -15.89 -7.16
N ILE A 90 -6.26 -16.54 -8.32
CA ILE A 90 -7.40 -16.95 -9.17
C ILE A 90 -8.38 -17.81 -8.37
N LYS A 91 -7.87 -18.83 -7.67
CA LYS A 91 -8.68 -19.74 -6.88
C LYS A 91 -9.43 -19.04 -5.74
N ARG A 92 -8.82 -18.00 -5.14
CA ARG A 92 -9.37 -17.28 -3.98
C ARG A 92 -10.11 -15.99 -4.35
N GLY A 93 -10.15 -15.62 -5.65
CA GLY A 93 -10.78 -14.37 -6.10
C GLY A 93 -10.03 -13.11 -5.65
N LEU A 94 -8.70 -13.18 -5.51
CA LEU A 94 -7.84 -12.06 -5.19
C LEU A 94 -7.30 -11.41 -6.47
N ASN A 95 -7.26 -10.09 -6.49
CA ASN A 95 -6.63 -9.30 -7.53
C ASN A 95 -5.21 -8.87 -7.11
N MET A 96 -4.28 -8.87 -8.07
CA MET A 96 -2.96 -8.28 -7.84
C MET A 96 -3.05 -6.75 -7.86
N GLY A 97 -2.53 -6.10 -6.83
CA GLY A 97 -2.28 -4.66 -6.78
C GLY A 97 -1.01 -4.28 -7.55
N VAL A 98 -0.35 -3.21 -7.12
CA VAL A 98 0.90 -2.76 -7.74
C VAL A 98 2.09 -3.65 -7.36
N PHE A 99 3.11 -3.58 -8.20
CA PHE A 99 4.47 -4.02 -7.90
C PHE A 99 5.47 -3.04 -8.52
N VAL A 100 6.69 -2.97 -7.99
CA VAL A 100 7.72 -2.07 -8.51
C VAL A 100 8.24 -2.57 -9.86
N ALA A 101 8.05 -1.76 -10.91
CA ALA A 101 8.39 -2.14 -12.29
C ALA A 101 9.89 -2.21 -12.55
N HIS A 102 10.68 -1.34 -11.94
CA HIS A 102 12.08 -1.13 -12.27
C HIS A 102 12.96 -0.95 -11.03
N LYS A 103 14.26 -0.86 -11.22
CA LYS A 103 15.19 -0.42 -10.17
C LYS A 103 14.99 1.07 -9.91
N ILE A 104 14.63 1.43 -8.67
CA ILE A 104 14.51 2.83 -8.26
C ILE A 104 15.89 3.36 -7.85
N TYR A 105 16.25 4.51 -8.38
CA TYR A 105 17.47 5.24 -8.06
C TYR A 105 17.17 6.30 -7.00
N TRP A 106 17.42 5.94 -5.73
CA TRP A 106 17.05 6.76 -4.58
C TRP A 106 17.96 7.96 -4.33
N LYS A 107 19.19 7.95 -4.84
CA LYS A 107 20.23 8.95 -4.54
C LYS A 107 20.93 9.48 -5.77
N GLU A 108 20.60 8.99 -6.94
CA GLU A 108 21.25 9.33 -8.20
C GLU A 108 20.21 9.65 -9.26
N PRO A 109 20.46 10.65 -10.13
CA PRO A 109 19.62 10.91 -11.28
C PRO A 109 19.51 9.68 -12.19
N ASN A 110 18.30 9.44 -12.68
CA ASN A 110 18.03 8.39 -13.67
C ASN A 110 17.23 8.98 -14.83
N LEU A 111 15.91 8.93 -14.79
CA LEU A 111 15.06 9.46 -15.88
C LEU A 111 15.18 10.98 -15.98
N THR A 112 15.52 11.65 -14.89
CA THR A 112 15.75 13.10 -14.81
C THR A 112 16.97 13.57 -15.61
N SER A 113 18.02 12.76 -15.71
CA SER A 113 19.27 13.12 -16.37
C SER A 113 19.14 13.32 -17.89
N GLY A 114 18.17 12.64 -18.52
CA GLY A 114 18.05 12.58 -19.98
C GLY A 114 19.08 11.68 -20.67
N ASP A 115 19.89 10.96 -19.88
CA ASP A 115 20.88 10.03 -20.42
C ASP A 115 20.21 8.85 -21.16
N ILE A 116 20.70 8.58 -22.38
CA ILE A 116 20.14 7.54 -23.25
C ILE A 116 20.31 6.15 -22.65
N SER A 117 21.44 5.88 -21.97
CA SER A 117 21.70 4.57 -21.38
C SER A 117 20.80 4.31 -20.18
N SER A 118 20.55 5.31 -19.35
CA SER A 118 19.61 5.24 -18.22
C SER A 118 18.17 5.01 -18.69
N ARG A 119 17.76 5.71 -19.75
CA ARG A 119 16.45 5.47 -20.38
C ARG A 119 16.33 4.06 -20.93
N LYS A 120 17.37 3.59 -21.63
CA LYS A 120 17.39 2.22 -22.16
C LYS A 120 17.25 1.19 -21.05
N GLU A 121 18.02 1.33 -19.96
CA GLU A 121 17.92 0.45 -18.79
C GLU A 121 16.49 0.43 -18.23
N PHE A 122 15.87 1.60 -18.07
CA PHE A 122 14.48 1.71 -17.62
C PHE A 122 13.51 0.95 -18.53
N LEU A 123 13.61 1.14 -19.85
CA LEU A 123 12.75 0.45 -20.83
C LEU A 123 12.98 -1.08 -20.84
N ASP A 124 14.21 -1.53 -20.61
CA ASP A 124 14.52 -2.95 -20.44
C ASP A 124 13.85 -3.54 -19.18
N TYR A 125 13.76 -2.76 -18.10
CA TYR A 125 12.97 -3.15 -16.90
C TYR A 125 11.48 -3.20 -17.19
N ILE A 126 10.92 -2.22 -17.91
CA ILE A 126 9.50 -2.22 -18.30
C ILE A 126 9.17 -3.46 -19.12
N ASN A 127 9.99 -3.85 -20.09
CA ASN A 127 9.81 -5.08 -20.86
C ASN A 127 9.79 -6.34 -19.97
N LYS A 128 10.67 -6.40 -18.96
CA LYS A 128 10.67 -7.51 -17.98
C LYS A 128 9.41 -7.46 -17.09
N ALA A 129 8.99 -6.26 -16.68
CA ALA A 129 7.79 -6.08 -15.87
C ALA A 129 6.51 -6.52 -16.60
N ILE A 130 6.41 -6.32 -17.93
CA ILE A 130 5.31 -6.86 -18.75
C ILE A 130 5.19 -8.37 -18.60
N SER A 131 6.32 -9.09 -18.62
CA SER A 131 6.33 -10.55 -18.46
C SER A 131 5.88 -10.98 -17.07
N VAL A 132 6.25 -10.23 -16.03
CA VAL A 132 5.79 -10.46 -14.65
C VAL A 132 4.28 -10.18 -14.55
N ALA A 133 3.82 -9.03 -15.03
CA ALA A 133 2.42 -8.64 -15.00
C ALA A 133 1.51 -9.69 -15.63
N LYS A 134 1.89 -10.21 -16.81
CA LYS A 134 1.17 -11.31 -17.48
C LYS A 134 1.11 -12.58 -16.64
N ARG A 135 2.19 -12.93 -15.95
CA ARG A 135 2.26 -14.15 -15.12
C ARG A 135 1.39 -14.07 -13.89
N VAL A 136 1.34 -12.89 -13.24
CA VAL A 136 0.59 -12.70 -12.00
C VAL A 136 -0.75 -11.99 -12.20
N ASN A 137 -1.17 -11.77 -13.44
CA ASN A 137 -2.40 -11.07 -13.80
C ASN A 137 -2.50 -9.67 -13.14
N ALA A 138 -1.39 -8.93 -13.09
CA ALA A 138 -1.35 -7.56 -12.62
C ALA A 138 -1.74 -6.59 -13.74
N LYS A 139 -2.42 -5.49 -13.38
CA LYS A 139 -2.73 -4.36 -14.26
C LYS A 139 -1.76 -3.20 -14.04
N TRP A 140 -1.36 -2.97 -12.80
CA TRP A 140 -0.62 -1.79 -12.38
C TRP A 140 0.81 -2.11 -11.97
N MET A 141 1.71 -1.17 -12.21
CA MET A 141 3.09 -1.24 -11.76
C MET A 141 3.58 0.15 -11.35
N THR A 142 4.26 0.23 -10.19
CA THR A 142 4.80 1.49 -9.66
C THR A 142 6.05 1.90 -10.42
N VAL A 143 6.10 3.20 -10.78
CA VAL A 143 7.25 3.85 -11.39
C VAL A 143 7.61 5.11 -10.62
N VAL A 144 8.87 5.22 -10.20
CA VAL A 144 9.45 6.39 -9.54
C VAL A 144 10.56 6.95 -10.44
N PRO A 145 10.47 8.21 -10.91
CA PRO A 145 11.42 8.78 -11.88
C PRO A 145 12.87 8.91 -11.40
N GLY A 146 13.10 8.77 -10.08
CA GLY A 146 14.41 8.83 -9.47
C GLY A 146 14.75 10.18 -8.86
N HIS A 147 16.04 10.37 -8.57
CA HIS A 147 16.56 11.56 -7.87
C HIS A 147 16.72 12.76 -8.82
N LEU A 148 16.68 13.97 -8.26
CA LEU A 148 17.01 15.22 -8.96
C LEU A 148 18.47 15.21 -9.45
N ASP A 149 18.69 15.73 -10.66
CA ASP A 149 19.99 16.17 -11.08
C ASP A 149 20.19 17.64 -10.63
N LEU A 150 20.99 17.85 -9.59
CA LEU A 150 21.22 19.17 -9.00
C LEU A 150 22.01 20.13 -9.92
N ARG A 151 22.49 19.65 -11.08
CA ARG A 151 23.20 20.44 -12.07
C ARG A 151 22.34 20.83 -13.28
N GLN A 152 21.09 20.38 -13.29
CA GLN A 152 20.17 20.61 -14.40
C GLN A 152 18.91 21.33 -13.90
N ASP A 153 18.42 22.28 -14.68
CA ASP A 153 17.14 22.94 -14.40
C ASP A 153 15.98 21.93 -14.37
N ILE A 154 15.01 22.18 -13.50
CA ILE A 154 13.86 21.29 -13.27
C ILE A 154 13.02 21.08 -14.54
N SER A 155 12.93 22.08 -15.40
CA SER A 155 12.15 22.03 -16.64
C SER A 155 12.74 21.03 -17.65
N TYR A 156 14.08 20.98 -17.76
CA TYR A 156 14.75 19.97 -18.59
C TYR A 156 14.57 18.57 -18.02
N GLN A 157 14.67 18.42 -16.70
CA GLN A 157 14.44 17.14 -16.03
C GLN A 157 13.01 16.63 -16.27
N THR A 158 12.02 17.53 -16.17
CA THR A 158 10.61 17.21 -16.47
C THR A 158 10.44 16.73 -17.90
N ALA A 159 11.04 17.41 -18.88
CA ALA A 159 11.00 17.00 -20.29
C ALA A 159 11.64 15.61 -20.50
N ASN A 160 12.78 15.35 -19.85
CA ASN A 160 13.49 14.06 -19.91
C ASN A 160 12.64 12.90 -19.34
N VAL A 161 11.96 13.15 -18.20
CA VAL A 161 11.04 12.20 -17.56
C VAL A 161 9.86 11.92 -18.48
N ILE A 162 9.20 12.95 -19.00
CA ILE A 162 8.05 12.81 -19.92
C ILE A 162 8.43 11.98 -21.15
N GLU A 163 9.59 12.24 -21.77
CA GLU A 163 10.07 11.50 -22.92
C GLU A 163 10.27 10.00 -22.59
N SER A 164 10.86 9.70 -21.43
CA SER A 164 11.07 8.32 -20.99
C SER A 164 9.75 7.59 -20.73
N LEU A 165 8.77 8.27 -20.13
CA LEU A 165 7.46 7.73 -19.83
C LEU A 165 6.61 7.55 -21.10
N LYS A 166 6.72 8.40 -22.12
CA LYS A 166 6.09 8.20 -23.43
C LYS A 166 6.58 6.92 -24.10
N GLN A 167 7.89 6.69 -24.08
CA GLN A 167 8.44 5.44 -24.64
C GLN A 167 8.00 4.21 -23.86
N ALA A 168 7.93 4.29 -22.52
CA ALA A 168 7.41 3.20 -21.69
C ALA A 168 5.91 2.96 -21.94
N SER A 169 5.11 4.01 -22.10
CA SER A 169 3.68 3.90 -22.43
C SER A 169 3.46 3.13 -23.73
N ASN A 170 4.24 3.41 -24.77
CA ASN A 170 4.17 2.70 -26.04
C ASN A 170 4.42 1.18 -25.88
N LEU A 171 5.22 0.77 -24.90
CA LEU A 171 5.45 -0.65 -24.59
C LEU A 171 4.28 -1.26 -23.80
N LEU A 172 3.63 -0.48 -22.93
CA LEU A 172 2.59 -0.98 -22.01
C LEU A 172 1.19 -1.02 -22.65
N GLU A 173 0.84 -0.01 -23.47
CA GLU A 173 -0.48 0.13 -24.09
C GLU A 173 -0.96 -1.13 -24.84
N PRO A 174 -0.14 -1.82 -25.66
CA PRO A 174 -0.57 -3.06 -26.34
C PRO A 174 -0.97 -4.19 -25.40
N HIS A 175 -0.63 -4.06 -24.10
CA HIS A 175 -0.91 -5.05 -23.08
C HIS A 175 -2.00 -4.61 -22.09
N GLY A 176 -2.54 -3.39 -22.24
CA GLY A 176 -3.49 -2.81 -21.28
C GLY A 176 -2.90 -2.61 -19.88
N LEU A 177 -1.57 -2.51 -19.75
CA LEU A 177 -0.87 -2.31 -18.50
C LEU A 177 -0.68 -0.82 -18.22
N VAL A 178 -0.68 -0.47 -16.94
CA VAL A 178 -0.59 0.92 -16.49
C VAL A 178 0.59 1.08 -15.53
N MET A 179 1.55 1.92 -15.89
CA MET A 179 2.49 2.42 -14.92
C MET A 179 1.83 3.52 -14.11
N VAL A 180 1.95 3.45 -12.80
CA VAL A 180 1.43 4.45 -11.88
C VAL A 180 2.60 5.18 -11.21
N LEU A 181 2.64 6.50 -11.44
CA LEU A 181 3.69 7.37 -10.92
C LEU A 181 3.39 7.68 -9.46
N GLU A 182 4.37 7.47 -8.59
CA GLU A 182 4.24 7.71 -7.16
C GLU A 182 4.99 8.97 -6.74
N PRO A 183 4.30 10.07 -6.38
CA PRO A 183 4.90 11.21 -5.71
C PRO A 183 5.24 10.88 -4.27
N LEU A 184 6.51 11.06 -3.89
CA LEU A 184 7.07 10.66 -2.60
C LEU A 184 7.47 11.88 -1.77
N ASN A 185 7.07 11.91 -0.50
CA ASN A 185 7.32 13.05 0.38
C ASN A 185 8.83 13.31 0.63
N PHE A 186 9.16 14.58 0.83
CA PHE A 186 10.54 15.05 0.98
C PHE A 186 11.23 14.59 2.27
N ARG A 187 10.48 14.21 3.32
CA ARG A 187 11.04 13.81 4.63
C ARG A 187 11.63 12.41 4.58
N ASP A 188 10.87 11.47 4.00
CA ASP A 188 11.28 10.07 3.91
C ASP A 188 12.20 9.83 2.71
N HIS A 189 12.01 10.63 1.63
CA HIS A 189 12.72 10.49 0.36
C HIS A 189 13.33 11.82 -0.11
N PRO A 190 14.31 12.38 0.64
CA PRO A 190 14.90 13.66 0.28
C PRO A 190 15.62 13.59 -1.07
N GLY A 191 15.39 14.60 -1.90
CA GLY A 191 16.06 14.74 -3.21
C GLY A 191 15.39 14.00 -4.36
N LEU A 192 14.27 13.29 -4.14
CA LEU A 192 13.52 12.73 -5.26
C LEU A 192 12.87 13.82 -6.12
N PHE A 193 12.80 13.56 -7.42
CA PHE A 193 12.26 14.49 -8.40
C PHE A 193 10.75 14.66 -8.26
N LEU A 194 9.99 13.56 -8.20
CA LEU A 194 8.54 13.58 -8.16
C LEU A 194 8.05 13.56 -6.69
N LYS A 195 7.39 14.65 -6.26
CA LYS A 195 6.99 14.83 -4.87
C LYS A 195 5.52 15.22 -4.68
N GLU A 196 4.94 15.92 -5.64
CA GLU A 196 3.64 16.59 -5.50
C GLU A 196 2.62 16.07 -6.49
N SER A 197 1.35 16.02 -6.07
CA SER A 197 0.25 15.56 -6.94
C SER A 197 0.04 16.46 -8.17
N PRO A 198 0.14 17.81 -8.10
CA PRO A 198 0.08 18.66 -9.29
C PRO A 198 1.21 18.39 -10.29
N GLN A 199 2.43 18.10 -9.81
CA GLN A 199 3.55 17.73 -10.67
C GLN A 199 3.30 16.41 -11.40
N ALA A 200 2.79 15.39 -10.68
CA ALA A 200 2.41 14.11 -11.29
C ALA A 200 1.29 14.28 -12.32
N TYR A 201 0.30 15.11 -12.01
CA TYR A 201 -0.79 15.44 -12.92
C TYR A 201 -0.28 16.07 -14.22
N GLU A 202 0.57 17.10 -14.14
CA GLU A 202 1.17 17.74 -15.29
C GLU A 202 1.94 16.73 -16.17
N ILE A 203 2.72 15.84 -15.55
CA ILE A 203 3.48 14.81 -16.26
C ILE A 203 2.53 13.82 -16.95
N CYS A 204 1.52 13.29 -16.25
CA CYS A 204 0.56 12.35 -16.85
C CYS A 204 -0.20 12.98 -18.01
N LYS A 205 -0.67 14.23 -17.88
CA LYS A 205 -1.33 14.97 -18.96
C LYS A 205 -0.39 15.20 -20.16
N SER A 206 0.90 15.48 -19.91
CA SER A 206 1.90 15.70 -20.95
C SER A 206 2.31 14.41 -21.67
N VAL A 207 2.34 13.27 -20.95
CA VAL A 207 2.52 11.94 -21.53
C VAL A 207 1.30 11.56 -22.39
N ASN A 208 0.10 11.89 -21.93
CA ASN A 208 -1.18 11.70 -22.61
C ASN A 208 -1.43 10.24 -23.05
N SER A 209 -1.26 9.32 -22.10
CA SER A 209 -1.45 7.88 -22.34
C SER A 209 -2.32 7.24 -21.26
N PRO A 210 -3.20 6.28 -21.60
CA PRO A 210 -3.91 5.48 -20.61
C PRO A 210 -2.99 4.58 -19.79
N SER A 211 -1.75 4.37 -20.24
CA SER A 211 -0.73 3.54 -19.57
C SER A 211 0.21 4.33 -18.64
N CYS A 212 -0.07 5.63 -18.42
CA CYS A 212 0.69 6.47 -17.49
C CYS A 212 -0.27 7.27 -16.62
N LYS A 213 -0.40 6.89 -15.35
CA LYS A 213 -1.36 7.42 -14.41
C LYS A 213 -0.69 7.69 -13.04
N ILE A 214 -1.45 8.19 -12.07
CA ILE A 214 -0.98 8.52 -10.73
C ILE A 214 -1.28 7.36 -9.78
N LEU A 215 -0.31 7.00 -8.96
CA LEU A 215 -0.50 6.36 -7.68
C LEU A 215 -0.55 7.47 -6.63
N PHE A 216 -1.71 7.67 -6.01
CA PHE A 216 -1.87 8.63 -4.94
C PHE A 216 -1.68 7.92 -3.59
N ASP A 217 -0.46 7.99 -3.03
CA ASP A 217 -0.21 7.52 -1.66
C ASP A 217 -0.65 8.60 -0.67
N ILE A 218 -1.71 8.29 0.07
CA ILE A 218 -2.35 9.20 1.03
C ILE A 218 -1.36 9.60 2.14
N TYR A 219 -0.49 8.68 2.59
CA TYR A 219 0.54 8.96 3.58
C TYR A 219 1.56 9.97 3.06
N HIS A 220 2.10 9.74 1.85
CA HIS A 220 3.07 10.64 1.27
C HIS A 220 2.49 12.03 1.02
N GLN A 221 1.28 12.11 0.49
CA GLN A 221 0.66 13.39 0.19
C GLN A 221 0.19 14.14 1.46
N GLN A 222 -0.15 13.44 2.54
CA GLN A 222 -0.40 14.10 3.84
C GLN A 222 0.83 14.86 4.33
N ILE A 223 2.02 14.27 4.23
CA ILE A 223 3.28 14.89 4.66
C ILE A 223 3.71 16.02 3.71
N GLN A 224 3.55 15.80 2.41
CA GLN A 224 4.05 16.71 1.37
C GLN A 224 3.16 17.93 1.18
N GLU A 225 1.84 17.73 1.12
CA GLU A 225 0.88 18.74 0.69
C GLU A 225 -0.24 18.98 1.70
N GLY A 226 -0.65 17.95 2.45
CA GLY A 226 -1.89 17.99 3.22
C GLY A 226 -3.11 18.16 2.30
N ASN A 227 -4.20 18.73 2.81
CA ASN A 227 -5.39 19.08 2.00
C ASN A 227 -5.86 17.94 1.06
N LEU A 228 -5.85 16.70 1.56
CA LEU A 228 -5.95 15.46 0.78
C LEU A 228 -7.16 15.42 -0.19
N ILE A 229 -8.38 15.66 0.32
CA ILE A 229 -9.60 15.53 -0.50
C ILE A 229 -9.60 16.51 -1.69
N PRO A 230 -9.31 17.83 -1.51
CA PRO A 230 -9.18 18.74 -2.64
C PRO A 230 -8.06 18.36 -3.62
N ASN A 231 -6.93 17.83 -3.15
CA ASN A 231 -5.84 17.40 -4.02
C ASN A 231 -6.24 16.14 -4.83
N ILE A 232 -6.93 15.18 -4.20
CA ILE A 232 -7.52 14.02 -4.90
C ILE A 232 -8.52 14.50 -5.97
N GLU A 233 -9.39 15.48 -5.67
CA GLU A 233 -10.34 16.03 -6.64
C GLU A 233 -9.64 16.64 -7.85
N ASN A 234 -8.60 17.44 -7.62
CA ASN A 234 -7.89 18.16 -8.68
C ASN A 234 -7.14 17.24 -9.66
N CYS A 235 -6.73 16.05 -9.23
CA CYS A 235 -6.02 15.10 -10.09
C CYS A 235 -6.80 13.80 -10.37
N TRP A 236 -8.11 13.79 -10.07
CA TRP A 236 -8.95 12.60 -10.10
C TRP A 236 -8.91 11.83 -11.42
N ASP A 237 -8.96 12.49 -12.55
CA ASP A 237 -8.97 11.89 -13.89
C ASP A 237 -7.63 11.21 -14.28
N GLU A 238 -6.57 11.46 -13.52
CA GLU A 238 -5.28 10.81 -13.70
C GLU A 238 -4.94 9.80 -12.59
N ILE A 239 -5.77 9.65 -11.54
CA ILE A 239 -5.52 8.65 -10.48
C ILE A 239 -6.05 7.29 -10.92
N GLU A 240 -5.19 6.27 -10.90
CA GLU A 240 -5.54 4.86 -11.15
C GLU A 240 -5.30 3.95 -9.95
N TYR A 241 -4.55 4.41 -8.95
CA TYR A 241 -4.21 3.61 -7.77
C TYR A 241 -4.07 4.48 -6.53
N PHE A 242 -4.48 3.94 -5.38
CA PHE A 242 -4.25 4.57 -4.08
C PHE A 242 -3.38 3.70 -3.20
N GLN A 243 -2.56 4.33 -2.34
CA GLN A 243 -1.90 3.66 -1.21
C GLN A 243 -2.26 4.32 0.10
N ILE A 244 -2.20 3.55 1.18
CA ILE A 244 -2.71 3.88 2.50
C ILE A 244 -1.60 3.70 3.54
N GLY A 245 -1.44 4.69 4.38
CA GLY A 245 -0.65 4.67 5.61
C GLY A 245 -1.03 5.88 6.45
N ASP A 246 -1.20 5.71 7.77
CA ASP A 246 -1.56 6.84 8.62
C ASP A 246 -0.32 7.63 9.03
N ASN A 247 -0.46 8.93 9.16
CA ASN A 247 0.59 9.85 9.56
C ASN A 247 0.24 10.47 10.93
N PRO A 248 1.21 10.54 11.87
CA PRO A 248 2.58 10.05 11.77
C PRO A 248 2.70 8.53 11.98
N GLY A 249 3.84 7.96 11.53
CA GLY A 249 4.25 6.59 11.86
C GLY A 249 4.07 5.55 10.76
N ARG A 250 3.34 5.88 9.67
CA ARG A 250 3.06 4.99 8.54
C ARG A 250 2.55 3.62 8.98
N ASN A 251 1.49 3.64 9.80
CA ASN A 251 0.80 2.46 10.31
C ASN A 251 -0.64 2.41 9.78
N GLU A 252 -1.44 1.46 10.30
CA GLU A 252 -2.84 1.29 9.93
C GLU A 252 -3.69 2.54 10.23
N PRO A 253 -4.79 2.77 9.50
CA PRO A 253 -5.75 3.85 9.77
C PRO A 253 -6.17 3.93 11.24
N THR A 254 -6.43 5.12 11.74
CA THR A 254 -6.79 5.44 13.14
C THR A 254 -5.63 5.45 14.14
N THR A 255 -4.41 5.32 13.69
CA THR A 255 -3.22 5.46 14.54
C THR A 255 -2.59 6.85 14.47
N GLY A 256 -2.96 7.64 13.47
CA GLY A 256 -2.43 8.98 13.21
C GLY A 256 -3.54 10.05 13.11
N GLU A 257 -3.26 11.07 12.30
CA GLU A 257 -4.09 12.28 12.16
C GLU A 257 -5.05 12.26 10.98
N ILE A 258 -4.92 11.28 10.05
CA ILE A 258 -5.71 11.25 8.82
C ILE A 258 -7.13 10.73 9.11
N ASN A 259 -8.14 11.50 8.71
CA ASN A 259 -9.52 11.05 8.78
C ASN A 259 -9.87 10.12 7.62
N TYR A 260 -9.43 8.86 7.69
CA TYR A 260 -9.64 7.86 6.65
C TYR A 260 -11.12 7.57 6.36
N ASN A 261 -12.00 7.69 7.35
CA ASN A 261 -13.45 7.52 7.11
C ASN A 261 -13.97 8.55 6.09
N ASN A 262 -13.56 9.83 6.22
CA ASN A 262 -13.93 10.86 5.27
C ASN A 262 -13.25 10.68 3.91
N VAL A 263 -11.98 10.31 3.88
CA VAL A 263 -11.22 10.09 2.63
C VAL A 263 -11.82 8.91 1.85
N PHE A 264 -12.08 7.78 2.51
CA PHE A 264 -12.65 6.59 1.87
C PHE A 264 -14.09 6.83 1.40
N LYS A 265 -14.91 7.53 2.19
CA LYS A 265 -16.25 7.96 1.75
C LYS A 265 -16.18 8.80 0.48
N TYR A 266 -15.24 9.74 0.41
CA TYR A 266 -15.04 10.57 -0.76
C TYR A 266 -14.65 9.75 -1.99
N ILE A 267 -13.64 8.89 -1.88
CA ILE A 267 -13.16 7.99 -2.95
C ILE A 267 -14.29 7.07 -3.44
N HIS A 268 -15.06 6.48 -2.52
CA HIS A 268 -16.21 5.63 -2.84
C HIS A 268 -17.29 6.40 -3.59
N ASN A 269 -17.66 7.62 -3.11
CA ASN A 269 -18.70 8.44 -3.72
C ASN A 269 -18.33 8.95 -5.13
N LYS A 270 -17.03 9.03 -5.44
CA LYS A 270 -16.51 9.30 -6.79
C LYS A 270 -16.63 8.09 -7.72
N GLY A 271 -17.07 6.92 -7.22
CA GLY A 271 -17.23 5.70 -8.00
C GLY A 271 -15.94 4.92 -8.23
N TYR A 272 -14.93 5.09 -7.39
CA TYR A 272 -13.68 4.35 -7.51
C TYR A 272 -13.87 2.86 -7.28
N ASN A 273 -13.49 2.05 -8.26
CA ASN A 273 -13.54 0.59 -8.23
C ASN A 273 -12.15 -0.07 -8.35
N GLY A 274 -11.10 0.73 -8.23
CA GLY A 274 -9.71 0.25 -8.23
C GLY A 274 -9.29 -0.29 -6.87
N ILE A 275 -8.00 -0.54 -6.74
CA ILE A 275 -7.38 -1.11 -5.53
C ILE A 275 -6.77 0.02 -4.69
N LEU A 276 -6.85 -0.16 -3.35
CA LEU A 276 -6.16 0.68 -2.38
C LEU A 276 -5.14 -0.18 -1.64
N GLY A 277 -3.85 -0.01 -1.94
CA GLY A 277 -2.75 -0.74 -1.31
C GLY A 277 -2.55 -0.35 0.15
N MET A 278 -2.38 -1.34 1.02
CA MET A 278 -2.13 -1.12 2.45
C MET A 278 -0.61 -1.04 2.68
N GLU A 279 0.03 0.06 2.21
CA GLU A 279 1.48 0.23 2.26
C GLU A 279 1.95 0.86 3.57
N HIS A 280 1.79 0.11 4.65
CA HIS A 280 2.13 0.57 6.00
C HIS A 280 2.57 -0.57 6.90
N GLY A 281 3.23 -0.23 8.01
CA GLY A 281 3.54 -1.16 9.07
C GLY A 281 2.33 -1.45 9.98
N ASN A 282 2.54 -2.33 10.96
CA ASN A 282 1.57 -2.57 12.02
C ASN A 282 2.03 -1.80 13.27
N SER A 283 1.16 -0.98 13.87
CA SER A 283 1.49 -0.15 15.04
C SER A 283 1.92 -0.95 16.27
N ASN A 284 1.43 -2.16 16.39
CA ASN A 284 1.82 -3.12 17.43
C ASN A 284 2.46 -4.37 16.81
N PRO A 285 3.41 -5.01 17.50
CA PRO A 285 4.02 -6.25 17.02
C PRO A 285 3.11 -7.47 17.20
N GLY A 286 3.45 -8.53 16.47
CA GLY A 286 2.86 -9.86 16.63
C GLY A 286 1.40 -9.94 16.23
N LYS A 287 0.72 -10.99 16.68
CA LYS A 287 -0.70 -11.24 16.38
C LYS A 287 -1.62 -10.10 16.82
N LYS A 288 -1.28 -9.40 17.91
CA LYS A 288 -2.04 -8.25 18.36
C LYS A 288 -2.07 -7.15 17.31
N GLY A 289 -0.90 -6.76 16.77
CA GLY A 289 -0.82 -5.73 15.72
C GLY A 289 -1.59 -6.10 14.47
N GLU A 290 -1.53 -7.37 14.07
CA GLU A 290 -2.30 -7.85 12.91
C GLU A 290 -3.82 -7.75 13.15
N LEU A 291 -4.29 -8.03 14.38
CA LEU A 291 -5.69 -7.81 14.76
C LEU A 291 -6.06 -6.32 14.79
N ASP A 292 -5.16 -5.46 15.27
CA ASP A 292 -5.38 -4.02 15.28
C ASP A 292 -5.54 -3.48 13.84
N VAL A 293 -4.74 -3.96 12.87
CA VAL A 293 -4.92 -3.66 11.43
C VAL A 293 -6.30 -4.08 10.94
N ILE A 294 -6.71 -5.33 11.16
CA ILE A 294 -8.01 -5.83 10.73
C ILE A 294 -9.15 -4.96 11.29
N ASN A 295 -9.10 -4.67 12.59
CA ASN A 295 -10.12 -3.87 13.27
C ASN A 295 -10.14 -2.41 12.76
N ALA A 296 -8.97 -1.82 12.47
CA ALA A 296 -8.85 -0.48 11.93
C ALA A 296 -9.56 -0.36 10.58
N TYR A 297 -9.28 -1.27 9.63
CA TYR A 297 -9.94 -1.27 8.34
C TYR A 297 -11.45 -1.52 8.43
N GLN A 298 -11.89 -2.48 9.26
CA GLN A 298 -13.33 -2.69 9.50
C GLN A 298 -14.02 -1.48 10.13
N LYS A 299 -13.29 -0.67 10.90
CA LYS A 299 -13.81 0.56 11.50
C LYS A 299 -13.96 1.69 10.50
N VAL A 300 -12.90 1.96 9.70
CA VAL A 300 -12.89 3.07 8.76
C VAL A 300 -13.68 2.79 7.47
N ASP A 301 -13.97 1.53 7.18
CA ASP A 301 -14.82 1.12 6.06
C ASP A 301 -16.34 1.32 6.32
N LYS A 302 -16.73 1.70 7.55
CA LYS A 302 -18.11 2.00 7.93
C LYS A 302 -18.47 3.46 7.65
N PHE A 303 -18.33 3.88 6.41
CA PHE A 303 -18.59 5.25 5.96
C PHE A 303 -19.93 5.41 5.20
N LEU A 304 -20.61 4.31 4.95
CA LEU A 304 -21.95 4.24 4.36
C LEU A 304 -23.03 4.32 5.42
#